data_ca0a9900e57d5f359c2b93b09170251b
#
_entry.id   ca0a9900e57d5f359c2b93b09170251b
#
_cell.length_a   1.000
_cell.length_b   1.000
_cell.length_c   1.000
_cell.angle_alpha   90.00
_cell.angle_beta   90.00
_cell.angle_gamma   90.00
#
_symmetry.space_group_name_H-M   'P 1'
#
loop_
_entity.id
_entity.type
_entity.pdbx_description
1 polymer ?
#
loop_
_entity_poly.entity_id
_entity_poly.type
_entity_poly.pdbx_seq_one_letter_code
_entity_poly.pdbx_strand_id
1 'polypeptide(L)'
;AAWTVGGDCRSTVISRFDELIIAESSAYGTPLVGKRLAESRIREEFGLSVVGIWERGHFTTVNPQSLIEANSVLVLAGSKKNMDAFDDVYSFYHVCRTSANPVLILGGGRVGQTISELFKERNIEYLIIEKNPRRVQEQEHYVFGDAADIRTLQKAWIENAPAALLTTHDDATNIYLTKYLRSLRPDMRILSRANLERNVSTLHRAGADFVMSYPTLGATAIFNFLRNEDIIMLAEGLNVFRLKAPKALVGKNLAQSRIRELTGCSVVAIKAEGAMKINPDPGEPIRENSELVIIGDIEGEKKLIQWR
;
A
#
# COMPACT_ATOMS: atom_id res chain seq x y z
N ALA A 1 -8.58 0.04 2.26
CA ALA A 1 -9.38 -1.20 2.11
C ALA A 1 -10.18 -1.22 0.82
N ALA A 2 -10.90 -0.14 0.45
CA ALA A 2 -11.76 -0.14 -0.74
C ALA A 2 -11.01 -0.40 -2.06
N TRP A 3 -9.80 0.08 -2.22
CA TRP A 3 -9.03 -0.05 -3.45
C TRP A 3 -8.20 -1.34 -3.56
N THR A 4 -7.94 -2.02 -2.47
CA THR A 4 -7.37 -3.38 -2.54
C THR A 4 -8.39 -4.42 -3.04
N VAL A 5 -9.65 -4.03 -3.16
CA VAL A 5 -10.77 -4.94 -3.40
C VAL A 5 -11.50 -4.66 -4.73
N GLY A 6 -11.07 -3.69 -5.54
CA GLY A 6 -11.68 -3.42 -6.84
C GLY A 6 -12.36 -2.07 -6.98
N GLY A 7 -12.14 -1.15 -6.03
CA GLY A 7 -12.45 0.26 -6.25
C GLY A 7 -11.39 0.89 -7.14
N ASP A 8 -11.73 1.97 -7.77
CA ASP A 8 -10.94 2.79 -8.70
C ASP A 8 -9.53 2.25 -9.01
N CYS A 9 -9.32 1.69 -10.20
CA CYS A 9 -8.08 1.01 -10.61
C CYS A 9 -6.88 1.97 -10.73
N ARG A 10 -6.98 3.15 -10.13
CA ARG A 10 -5.94 4.18 -10.12
C ARG A 10 -5.04 4.03 -8.90
N SER A 11 -3.84 4.52 -9.04
CA SER A 11 -2.88 4.61 -7.94
C SER A 11 -3.46 5.42 -6.79
N THR A 12 -3.31 4.91 -5.57
CA THR A 12 -3.79 5.61 -4.37
C THR A 12 -2.72 6.55 -3.85
N VAL A 13 -3.02 7.83 -3.85
CA VAL A 13 -2.11 8.83 -3.29
C VAL A 13 -2.01 8.64 -1.78
N ILE A 14 -0.78 8.37 -1.30
CA ILE A 14 -0.46 8.24 0.12
C ILE A 14 -0.02 9.58 0.69
N SER A 15 0.75 10.35 -0.10
CA SER A 15 1.28 11.64 0.36
C SER A 15 1.58 12.57 -0.81
N ARG A 16 1.65 13.87 -0.48
CA ARG A 16 2.02 14.93 -1.42
C ARG A 16 3.03 15.86 -0.77
N PHE A 17 4.08 16.21 -1.54
CA PHE A 17 5.10 17.19 -1.18
C PHE A 17 5.26 18.16 -2.32
N ASP A 18 4.67 19.33 -2.20
CA ASP A 18 4.58 20.30 -3.30
C ASP A 18 4.03 19.58 -4.58
N GLU A 19 4.85 19.46 -5.62
CA GLU A 19 4.48 18.78 -6.87
C GLU A 19 4.74 17.26 -6.86
N LEU A 20 5.47 16.76 -5.87
CA LEU A 20 5.78 15.34 -5.73
C LEU A 20 4.58 14.59 -5.14
N ILE A 21 4.14 13.56 -5.83
CA ILE A 21 3.12 12.63 -5.36
C ILE A 21 3.79 11.29 -5.07
N ILE A 22 3.43 10.72 -3.93
CA ILE A 22 3.75 9.36 -3.56
C ILE A 22 2.45 8.58 -3.54
N ALA A 23 2.41 7.49 -4.27
CA ALA A 23 1.22 6.69 -4.43
C ALA A 23 1.54 5.20 -4.40
N GLU A 24 0.55 4.41 -4.07
CA GLU A 24 0.59 2.96 -4.16
C GLU A 24 -0.21 2.48 -5.35
N SER A 25 0.32 1.49 -6.07
CA SER A 25 -0.37 0.82 -7.15
C SER A 25 -0.19 -0.69 -7.06
N SER A 26 -1.30 -1.42 -7.10
CA SER A 26 -1.25 -2.89 -7.11
C SER A 26 -0.75 -3.39 -8.45
N ALA A 27 0.17 -4.35 -8.46
CA ALA A 27 0.62 -5.01 -9.68
C ALA A 27 -0.38 -6.08 -10.18
N TYR A 28 -1.34 -6.47 -9.35
CA TYR A 28 -2.26 -7.57 -9.67
C TYR A 28 -3.04 -7.33 -10.96
N GLY A 29 -3.07 -8.34 -11.84
CA GLY A 29 -3.78 -8.28 -13.12
C GLY A 29 -3.10 -7.41 -14.18
N THR A 30 -1.98 -6.76 -13.86
CA THR A 30 -1.20 -5.97 -14.82
C THR A 30 -0.15 -6.82 -15.53
N PRO A 31 0.28 -6.42 -16.73
CA PRO A 31 1.40 -7.06 -17.42
C PRO A 31 2.76 -6.82 -16.76
N LEU A 32 2.79 -6.16 -15.60
CA LEU A 32 3.99 -5.99 -14.77
C LEU A 32 4.31 -7.27 -13.98
N VAL A 33 3.30 -8.07 -13.66
CA VAL A 33 3.49 -9.35 -12.92
C VAL A 33 4.41 -10.28 -13.68
N GLY A 34 5.40 -10.83 -12.97
CA GLY A 34 6.41 -11.73 -13.53
C GLY A 34 7.61 -11.02 -14.17
N LYS A 35 7.57 -9.70 -14.31
CA LYS A 35 8.71 -8.92 -14.81
C LYS A 35 9.65 -8.51 -13.68
N ARG A 36 10.93 -8.34 -14.02
CA ARG A 36 11.87 -7.61 -13.17
C ARG A 36 11.60 -6.12 -13.27
N LEU A 37 11.95 -5.36 -12.23
CA LEU A 37 11.70 -3.92 -12.22
C LEU A 37 12.37 -3.20 -13.41
N ALA A 38 13.57 -3.60 -13.81
CA ALA A 38 14.23 -3.07 -15.01
C ALA A 38 13.44 -3.30 -16.30
N GLU A 39 12.72 -4.42 -16.39
CA GLU A 39 11.92 -4.80 -17.56
C GLU A 39 10.55 -4.08 -17.57
N SER A 40 10.13 -3.53 -16.43
CA SER A 40 8.86 -2.80 -16.31
C SER A 40 8.84 -1.48 -17.07
N ARG A 41 10.02 -0.87 -17.28
CA ARG A 41 10.23 0.44 -17.93
C ARG A 41 9.39 1.60 -17.37
N ILE A 42 8.90 1.46 -16.13
CA ILE A 42 8.04 2.47 -15.48
C ILE A 42 8.72 3.84 -15.44
N ARG A 43 10.03 3.87 -15.17
CA ARG A 43 10.78 5.12 -15.11
C ARG A 43 10.94 5.77 -16.50
N GLU A 44 11.19 4.96 -17.51
CA GLU A 44 11.46 5.42 -18.88
C GLU A 44 10.16 5.88 -19.56
N GLU A 45 9.08 5.13 -19.38
CA GLU A 45 7.81 5.38 -20.08
C GLU A 45 6.96 6.43 -19.36
N PHE A 46 6.95 6.44 -18.03
CA PHE A 46 6.08 7.32 -17.25
C PHE A 46 6.83 8.38 -16.43
N GLY A 47 8.15 8.29 -16.32
CA GLY A 47 8.92 9.20 -15.46
C GLY A 47 8.64 8.98 -13.96
N LEU A 48 8.17 7.79 -13.56
CA LEU A 48 7.92 7.43 -12.17
C LEU A 48 9.09 6.65 -11.59
N SER A 49 9.43 6.91 -10.33
CA SER A 49 10.36 6.07 -9.59
C SER A 49 9.59 5.05 -8.75
N VAL A 50 9.94 3.78 -8.88
CA VAL A 50 9.50 2.76 -7.93
C VAL A 50 10.46 2.80 -6.75
N VAL A 51 9.96 3.23 -5.60
CA VAL A 51 10.76 3.42 -4.38
C VAL A 51 10.88 2.14 -3.58
N GLY A 52 9.86 1.31 -3.65
CA GLY A 52 9.80 0.03 -2.97
C GLY A 52 8.57 -0.75 -3.35
N ILE A 53 8.47 -1.93 -2.79
CA ILE A 53 7.34 -2.84 -2.97
C ILE A 53 6.86 -3.27 -1.58
N TRP A 54 5.55 -3.23 -1.39
CA TRP A 54 4.89 -3.88 -0.28
C TRP A 54 4.50 -5.29 -0.67
N GLU A 55 4.91 -6.26 0.13
CA GLU A 55 4.50 -7.65 0.01
C GLU A 55 4.16 -8.20 1.38
N ARG A 56 2.90 -8.57 1.57
CA ARG A 56 2.42 -9.15 2.83
C ARG A 56 2.82 -8.35 4.08
N GLY A 57 2.68 -7.01 3.99
CA GLY A 57 2.99 -6.09 5.08
C GLY A 57 4.48 -5.79 5.30
N HIS A 58 5.37 -6.29 4.46
CA HIS A 58 6.78 -5.95 4.47
C HIS A 58 7.12 -4.98 3.34
N PHE A 59 7.67 -3.83 3.70
CA PHE A 59 8.26 -2.92 2.72
C PHE A 59 9.66 -3.36 2.38
N THR A 60 9.93 -3.53 1.10
CA THR A 60 11.27 -3.85 0.58
C THR A 60 11.71 -2.76 -0.37
N THR A 61 12.90 -2.23 -0.16
CA THR A 61 13.56 -1.36 -1.16
C THR A 61 13.86 -2.19 -2.40
N VAL A 62 13.59 -1.63 -3.57
CA VAL A 62 13.76 -2.36 -4.82
C VAL A 62 15.11 -2.08 -5.48
N ASN A 63 15.56 -3.03 -6.25
CA ASN A 63 16.66 -2.88 -7.19
C ASN A 63 16.22 -3.30 -8.60
N PRO A 64 17.00 -3.07 -9.65
CA PRO A 64 16.60 -3.39 -11.02
C PRO A 64 16.24 -4.86 -11.25
N GLN A 65 16.73 -5.79 -10.40
CA GLN A 65 16.46 -7.22 -10.49
C GLN A 65 15.27 -7.68 -9.64
N SER A 66 14.68 -6.79 -8.84
CA SER A 66 13.50 -7.12 -8.03
C SER A 66 12.36 -7.61 -8.92
N LEU A 67 11.80 -8.75 -8.57
CA LEU A 67 10.67 -9.35 -9.27
C LEU A 67 9.36 -8.69 -8.81
N ILE A 68 8.46 -8.44 -9.73
CA ILE A 68 7.12 -7.94 -9.42
C ILE A 68 6.19 -9.16 -9.39
N GLU A 69 5.67 -9.48 -8.22
CA GLU A 69 4.74 -10.58 -8.00
C GLU A 69 3.27 -10.12 -8.10
N ALA A 70 2.35 -11.06 -8.20
CA ALA A 70 0.92 -10.74 -8.30
C ALA A 70 0.37 -10.01 -7.07
N ASN A 71 0.96 -10.24 -5.90
CA ASN A 71 0.61 -9.58 -4.63
C ASN A 71 1.46 -8.34 -4.32
N SER A 72 2.37 -7.96 -5.21
CA SER A 72 3.18 -6.77 -5.06
C SER A 72 2.34 -5.50 -5.15
N VAL A 73 2.54 -4.58 -4.22
CA VAL A 73 2.02 -3.21 -4.27
C VAL A 73 3.21 -2.28 -4.46
N LEU A 74 3.28 -1.66 -5.62
CA LEU A 74 4.37 -0.75 -5.98
C LEU A 74 4.17 0.59 -5.27
N VAL A 75 5.21 1.09 -4.61
CA VAL A 75 5.26 2.46 -4.10
C VAL A 75 5.92 3.34 -5.15
N LEU A 76 5.13 4.21 -5.73
CA LEU A 76 5.51 5.08 -6.85
C LEU A 76 5.73 6.49 -6.37
N ALA A 77 6.75 7.16 -6.91
CA ALA A 77 7.01 8.57 -6.68
C ALA A 77 7.16 9.31 -8.01
N GLY A 78 6.43 10.42 -8.17
CA GLY A 78 6.46 11.20 -9.39
C GLY A 78 5.55 12.43 -9.34
N SER A 79 5.43 13.14 -10.47
CA SER A 79 4.48 14.25 -10.60
C SER A 79 3.05 13.74 -10.81
N LYS A 80 2.06 14.62 -10.57
CA LYS A 80 0.65 14.28 -10.88
C LYS A 80 0.47 13.83 -12.32
N LYS A 81 1.06 14.55 -13.27
CA LYS A 81 0.99 14.23 -14.71
C LYS A 81 1.52 12.82 -15.01
N ASN A 82 2.63 12.45 -14.39
CA ASN A 82 3.26 11.15 -14.58
C ASN A 82 2.41 10.03 -13.97
N MET A 83 1.80 10.30 -12.81
CA MET A 83 0.91 9.35 -12.14
C MET A 83 -0.38 9.14 -12.95
N ASP A 84 -0.98 10.23 -13.44
CA ASP A 84 -2.18 10.15 -14.29
C ASP A 84 -1.89 9.33 -15.57
N ALA A 85 -0.74 9.56 -16.23
CA ALA A 85 -0.34 8.80 -17.41
C ALA A 85 -0.13 7.29 -17.13
N PHE A 86 0.44 6.96 -15.99
CA PHE A 86 0.58 5.58 -15.54
C PHE A 86 -0.79 4.94 -15.28
N ASP A 87 -1.66 5.65 -14.58
CA ASP A 87 -3.00 5.18 -14.29
C ASP A 87 -3.85 5.00 -15.55
N ASP A 88 -3.73 5.87 -16.53
CA ASP A 88 -4.46 5.76 -17.81
C ASP A 88 -4.07 4.50 -18.59
N VAL A 89 -2.81 4.08 -18.52
CA VAL A 89 -2.35 2.82 -19.16
C VAL A 89 -2.74 1.61 -18.32
N TYR A 90 -2.45 1.65 -17.03
CA TYR A 90 -2.63 0.46 -16.19
C TYR A 90 -4.05 0.27 -15.67
N SER A 91 -4.86 1.34 -15.58
CA SER A 91 -6.30 1.19 -15.28
C SER A 91 -7.03 0.40 -16.36
N PHE A 92 -6.55 0.42 -17.62
CA PHE A 92 -7.11 -0.41 -18.68
C PHE A 92 -6.87 -1.92 -18.45
N TYR A 93 -5.73 -2.29 -17.87
CA TYR A 93 -5.44 -3.69 -17.50
C TYR A 93 -6.12 -4.09 -16.19
N HIS A 94 -6.28 -3.16 -15.32
CA HIS A 94 -7.21 -3.25 -14.21
C HIS A 94 -8.63 -3.00 -14.68
N VAL A 95 -8.99 -3.26 -15.97
CA VAL A 95 -10.41 -3.25 -16.30
C VAL A 95 -11.07 -3.86 -15.09
N CYS A 96 -11.67 -2.95 -14.32
CA CYS A 96 -12.35 -3.33 -13.12
C CYS A 96 -13.22 -4.51 -13.54
N ARG A 97 -12.66 -5.70 -13.42
CA ARG A 97 -13.51 -6.83 -13.18
C ARG A 97 -14.10 -6.41 -11.83
N THR A 98 -15.11 -5.57 -11.90
CA THR A 98 -16.24 -5.72 -11.01
C THR A 98 -16.50 -7.19 -11.14
N SER A 99 -15.83 -7.97 -10.30
CA SER A 99 -16.10 -9.38 -10.20
C SER A 99 -17.60 -9.38 -10.01
N ALA A 100 -18.35 -10.01 -10.90
CA ALA A 100 -19.81 -10.15 -10.72
C ALA A 100 -20.10 -10.83 -9.36
N ASN A 101 -19.06 -11.24 -8.67
CA ASN A 101 -19.07 -11.92 -7.41
C ASN A 101 -18.76 -10.95 -6.25
N PRO A 102 -19.50 -11.05 -5.15
CA PRO A 102 -19.40 -10.12 -4.04
C PRO A 102 -18.08 -10.29 -3.27
N VAL A 103 -17.60 -9.17 -2.76
CA VAL A 103 -16.56 -9.13 -1.74
C VAL A 103 -17.15 -9.55 -0.41
N LEU A 104 -16.46 -10.40 0.33
CA LEU A 104 -16.92 -10.87 1.63
C LEU A 104 -16.44 -9.95 2.75
N ILE A 105 -17.34 -9.50 3.60
CA ILE A 105 -17.04 -8.78 4.83
C ILE A 105 -17.39 -9.67 6.01
N LEU A 106 -16.39 -10.18 6.72
CA LEU A 106 -16.58 -11.05 7.87
C LEU A 106 -16.66 -10.21 9.15
N GLY A 107 -17.89 -9.96 9.59
CA GLY A 107 -18.24 -9.15 10.74
C GLY A 107 -19.02 -7.88 10.37
N GLY A 108 -20.31 -7.84 10.70
CA GLY A 108 -21.22 -6.70 10.50
C GLY A 108 -21.18 -5.66 11.63
N GLY A 109 -20.01 -5.50 12.30
CA GLY A 109 -19.79 -4.45 13.28
C GLY A 109 -19.58 -3.09 12.65
N ARG A 110 -19.25 -2.06 13.46
CA ARG A 110 -19.04 -0.68 12.97
C ARG A 110 -18.12 -0.59 11.75
N VAL A 111 -17.00 -1.31 11.79
CA VAL A 111 -16.03 -1.30 10.67
C VAL A 111 -16.61 -1.93 9.42
N GLY A 112 -17.24 -3.10 9.54
CA GLY A 112 -17.88 -3.77 8.41
C GLY A 112 -18.98 -2.93 7.78
N GLN A 113 -19.80 -2.26 8.60
CA GLN A 113 -20.84 -1.32 8.14
C GLN A 113 -20.25 -0.12 7.41
N THR A 114 -19.24 0.56 7.98
CA THR A 114 -18.58 1.69 7.29
C THR A 114 -17.97 1.26 5.95
N ILE A 115 -17.39 0.06 5.88
CA ILE A 115 -16.85 -0.47 4.61
C ILE A 115 -18.00 -0.74 3.62
N SER A 116 -19.12 -1.31 4.09
CA SER A 116 -20.26 -1.59 3.22
C SER A 116 -20.87 -0.32 2.64
N GLU A 117 -20.95 0.77 3.42
CA GLU A 117 -21.39 2.09 2.94
C GLU A 117 -20.46 2.60 1.81
N LEU A 118 -19.12 2.52 2.02
CA LEU A 118 -18.15 2.88 0.99
C LEU A 118 -18.25 2.01 -0.27
N PHE A 119 -18.56 0.73 -0.13
CA PHE A 119 -18.74 -0.17 -1.27
C PHE A 119 -20.01 0.17 -2.04
N LYS A 120 -21.10 0.49 -1.33
CA LYS A 120 -22.34 0.96 -1.92
C LYS A 120 -22.17 2.25 -2.74
N GLU A 121 -21.45 3.24 -2.19
CA GLU A 121 -21.10 4.48 -2.90
C GLU A 121 -20.29 4.25 -4.18
N ARG A 122 -19.50 3.18 -4.22
CA ARG A 122 -18.60 2.83 -5.34
C ARG A 122 -19.13 1.74 -6.25
N ASN A 123 -20.37 1.30 -6.06
CA ASN A 123 -21.00 0.21 -6.81
C ASN A 123 -20.16 -1.09 -6.77
N ILE A 124 -19.57 -1.42 -5.62
CA ILE A 124 -18.86 -2.67 -5.40
C ILE A 124 -19.82 -3.66 -4.75
N GLU A 125 -20.03 -4.81 -5.38
CA GLU A 125 -20.85 -5.88 -4.83
C GLU A 125 -20.20 -6.49 -3.59
N TYR A 126 -20.98 -6.69 -2.52
CA TYR A 126 -20.50 -7.22 -1.26
C TYR A 126 -21.54 -8.07 -0.53
N LEU A 127 -21.07 -8.96 0.33
CA LEU A 127 -21.88 -9.69 1.31
C LEU A 127 -21.23 -9.61 2.68
N ILE A 128 -22.04 -9.35 3.71
CA ILE A 128 -21.60 -9.30 5.11
C ILE A 128 -22.02 -10.59 5.77
N ILE A 129 -21.03 -11.33 6.32
CA ILE A 129 -21.28 -12.49 7.16
C ILE A 129 -21.31 -12.03 8.62
N GLU A 130 -22.46 -12.19 9.29
CA GLU A 130 -22.64 -11.75 10.67
C GLU A 130 -23.36 -12.83 11.50
N LYS A 131 -22.77 -13.19 12.63
CA LYS A 131 -23.32 -14.20 13.55
C LYS A 131 -24.33 -13.66 14.57
N ASN A 132 -24.35 -12.35 14.77
CA ASN A 132 -25.30 -11.74 15.69
C ASN A 132 -26.56 -11.33 14.95
N PRO A 133 -27.71 -11.96 15.20
CA PRO A 133 -28.96 -11.67 14.47
C PRO A 133 -29.44 -10.22 14.65
N ARG A 134 -29.05 -9.57 15.76
CA ARG A 134 -29.45 -8.16 16.01
C ARG A 134 -28.72 -7.17 15.13
N ARG A 135 -27.67 -7.58 14.41
CA ARG A 135 -26.87 -6.73 13.51
C ARG A 135 -27.19 -6.95 12.03
N VAL A 136 -27.99 -7.95 11.72
CA VAL A 136 -28.44 -8.22 10.36
C VAL A 136 -29.55 -7.21 10.05
N GLN A 137 -29.21 -6.14 9.29
CA GLN A 137 -30.15 -5.03 9.03
C GLN A 137 -30.86 -5.15 7.66
N GLU A 138 -30.14 -5.60 6.64
CA GLU A 138 -30.66 -5.76 5.28
C GLU A 138 -30.46 -7.21 4.83
N GLN A 139 -31.53 -7.94 4.54
CA GLN A 139 -31.44 -9.37 4.18
C GLN A 139 -30.65 -9.60 2.88
N GLU A 140 -30.67 -8.62 1.98
CA GLU A 140 -30.09 -8.74 0.63
C GLU A 140 -28.55 -8.78 0.64
N HIS A 141 -27.91 -8.07 1.57
CA HIS A 141 -26.44 -7.99 1.66
C HIS A 141 -25.87 -8.74 2.86
N TYR A 142 -26.69 -9.50 3.59
CA TYR A 142 -26.25 -10.22 4.77
C TYR A 142 -26.43 -11.73 4.63
N VAL A 143 -25.41 -12.46 5.04
CA VAL A 143 -25.47 -13.89 5.30
C VAL A 143 -25.40 -14.10 6.81
N PHE A 144 -26.52 -14.50 7.41
CA PHE A 144 -26.56 -14.85 8.83
C PHE A 144 -25.83 -16.17 9.07
N GLY A 145 -24.83 -16.17 9.95
CA GLY A 145 -24.10 -17.36 10.35
C GLY A 145 -22.71 -17.06 10.88
N ASP A 146 -22.02 -18.11 11.30
CA ASP A 146 -20.62 -18.01 11.71
C ASP A 146 -19.71 -18.21 10.49
N ALA A 147 -18.78 -17.30 10.29
CA ALA A 147 -17.77 -17.38 9.21
C ALA A 147 -16.80 -18.57 9.40
N ALA A 148 -16.77 -19.21 10.56
CA ALA A 148 -16.04 -20.44 10.78
C ALA A 148 -16.77 -21.70 10.24
N ASP A 149 -18.07 -21.59 9.90
CA ASP A 149 -18.84 -22.68 9.30
C ASP A 149 -18.75 -22.60 7.78
N ILE A 150 -18.24 -23.67 7.16
CA ILE A 150 -18.10 -23.77 5.69
C ILE A 150 -19.43 -23.56 4.95
N ARG A 151 -20.55 -24.01 5.52
CA ARG A 151 -21.88 -23.84 4.93
C ARG A 151 -22.29 -22.36 4.89
N THR A 152 -21.88 -21.57 5.87
CA THR A 152 -22.10 -20.12 5.88
C THR A 152 -21.25 -19.46 4.78
N LEU A 153 -19.99 -19.85 4.66
CA LEU A 153 -19.10 -19.36 3.61
C LEU A 153 -19.59 -19.73 2.20
N GLN A 154 -20.10 -20.93 2.01
CA GLN A 154 -20.69 -21.37 0.74
C GLN A 154 -21.93 -20.56 0.37
N LYS A 155 -22.83 -20.26 1.33
CA LYS A 155 -23.97 -19.35 1.11
C LYS A 155 -23.52 -17.94 0.71
N ALA A 156 -22.35 -17.53 1.17
CA ALA A 156 -21.73 -16.25 0.83
C ALA A 156 -20.84 -16.31 -0.43
N TRP A 157 -20.90 -17.40 -1.19
CA TRP A 157 -20.20 -17.60 -2.46
C TRP A 157 -18.68 -17.53 -2.36
N ILE A 158 -18.10 -18.10 -1.30
CA ILE A 158 -16.67 -18.11 -1.04
C ILE A 158 -15.84 -18.62 -2.23
N GLU A 159 -16.39 -19.55 -3.00
CA GLU A 159 -15.71 -20.17 -4.14
C GLU A 159 -15.35 -19.17 -5.24
N ASN A 160 -16.15 -18.11 -5.38
CA ASN A 160 -16.01 -17.12 -6.43
C ASN A 160 -15.65 -15.72 -5.92
N ALA A 161 -15.64 -15.53 -4.60
CA ALA A 161 -15.34 -14.24 -3.99
C ALA A 161 -13.92 -13.77 -4.34
N PRO A 162 -13.74 -12.54 -4.83
CA PRO A 162 -12.44 -11.99 -5.20
C PRO A 162 -11.58 -11.64 -3.98
N ALA A 163 -12.24 -11.30 -2.87
CA ALA A 163 -11.55 -10.89 -1.65
C ALA A 163 -12.42 -11.10 -0.41
N ALA A 164 -11.77 -11.18 0.75
CA ALA A 164 -12.40 -11.19 2.06
C ALA A 164 -11.77 -10.14 2.99
N LEU A 165 -12.63 -9.41 3.69
CA LEU A 165 -12.25 -8.44 4.71
C LEU A 165 -12.68 -8.95 6.09
N LEU A 166 -11.71 -9.19 6.96
CA LEU A 166 -11.94 -9.64 8.31
C LEU A 166 -11.99 -8.42 9.23
N THR A 167 -13.18 -8.09 9.68
CA THR A 167 -13.48 -6.88 10.46
C THR A 167 -13.96 -7.18 11.88
N THR A 168 -13.81 -8.45 12.32
CA THR A 168 -14.25 -8.84 13.67
C THR A 168 -13.43 -8.11 14.73
N HIS A 169 -13.99 -8.00 15.93
CA HIS A 169 -13.33 -7.29 17.03
C HIS A 169 -12.24 -8.12 17.72
N ASP A 170 -12.22 -9.42 17.50
CA ASP A 170 -11.30 -10.34 18.16
C ASP A 170 -10.17 -10.78 17.22
N ASP A 171 -8.93 -10.45 17.57
CA ASP A 171 -7.75 -10.77 16.75
C ASP A 171 -7.52 -12.29 16.63
N ALA A 172 -7.84 -13.07 17.66
CA ALA A 172 -7.70 -14.53 17.59
C ALA A 172 -8.65 -15.12 16.55
N THR A 173 -9.88 -14.63 16.52
CA THR A 173 -10.86 -14.97 15.48
C THR A 173 -10.36 -14.54 14.10
N ASN A 174 -9.80 -13.33 13.96
CA ASN A 174 -9.27 -12.85 12.68
C ASN A 174 -8.09 -13.72 12.21
N ILE A 175 -7.18 -14.11 13.10
CA ILE A 175 -6.05 -15.01 12.77
C ILE A 175 -6.57 -16.38 12.30
N TYR A 176 -7.53 -16.96 13.04
CA TYR A 176 -8.14 -18.23 12.67
C TYR A 176 -8.82 -18.16 11.30
N LEU A 177 -9.70 -17.18 11.10
CA LEU A 177 -10.44 -17.01 9.85
C LEU A 177 -9.49 -16.71 8.68
N THR A 178 -8.44 -15.92 8.88
CA THR A 178 -7.40 -15.68 7.87
C THR A 178 -6.77 -16.99 7.40
N LYS A 179 -6.33 -17.82 8.36
CA LYS A 179 -5.73 -19.12 8.05
C LYS A 179 -6.71 -20.06 7.36
N TYR A 180 -7.94 -20.07 7.84
CA TYR A 180 -9.00 -20.92 7.29
C TYR A 180 -9.35 -20.52 5.84
N LEU A 181 -9.61 -19.24 5.60
CA LEU A 181 -9.89 -18.74 4.26
C LEU A 181 -8.73 -18.99 3.29
N ARG A 182 -7.48 -18.76 3.73
CA ARG A 182 -6.29 -19.02 2.91
C ARG A 182 -6.16 -20.51 2.55
N SER A 183 -6.55 -21.42 3.43
CA SER A 183 -6.57 -22.86 3.12
C SER A 183 -7.67 -23.26 2.14
N LEU A 184 -8.82 -22.59 2.18
CA LEU A 184 -9.92 -22.81 1.24
C LEU A 184 -9.66 -22.19 -0.14
N ARG A 185 -9.09 -20.99 -0.14
CA ARG A 185 -8.84 -20.16 -1.33
C ARG A 185 -7.43 -19.58 -1.29
N PRO A 186 -6.44 -20.32 -1.80
CA PRO A 186 -5.04 -19.88 -1.83
C PRO A 186 -4.81 -18.58 -2.62
N ASP A 187 -5.66 -18.30 -3.59
CA ASP A 187 -5.62 -17.18 -4.54
C ASP A 187 -6.39 -15.94 -4.08
N MET A 188 -7.31 -16.10 -3.11
CA MET A 188 -8.18 -15.01 -2.66
C MET A 188 -7.40 -13.93 -1.91
N ARG A 189 -7.74 -12.67 -2.14
CA ARG A 189 -7.19 -11.57 -1.34
C ARG A 189 -7.81 -11.53 0.05
N ILE A 190 -6.98 -11.46 1.06
CA ILE A 190 -7.42 -11.44 2.45
C ILE A 190 -6.87 -10.18 3.12
N LEU A 191 -7.79 -9.31 3.54
CA LEU A 191 -7.48 -8.16 4.39
C LEU A 191 -7.96 -8.45 5.79
N SER A 192 -7.12 -8.22 6.77
CA SER A 192 -7.48 -8.45 8.16
C SER A 192 -7.25 -7.21 9.03
N ARG A 193 -8.14 -7.02 9.98
CA ARG A 193 -7.99 -6.04 11.02
C ARG A 193 -7.15 -6.62 12.16
N ALA A 194 -6.25 -5.78 12.72
CA ALA A 194 -5.57 -6.03 13.98
C ALA A 194 -5.93 -4.96 15.03
N ASN A 195 -6.30 -5.38 16.22
CA ASN A 195 -6.51 -4.49 17.36
C ASN A 195 -5.23 -4.30 18.17
N LEU A 196 -4.35 -5.29 18.15
CA LEU A 196 -3.08 -5.28 18.86
C LEU A 196 -1.94 -5.38 17.84
N GLU A 197 -0.99 -4.45 17.95
CA GLU A 197 0.17 -4.37 17.06
C GLU A 197 0.94 -5.68 16.97
N ARG A 198 1.15 -6.35 18.11
CA ARG A 198 1.84 -7.64 18.18
C ARG A 198 1.21 -8.76 17.32
N ASN A 199 -0.05 -8.61 16.93
CA ASN A 199 -0.77 -9.60 16.12
C ASN A 199 -0.62 -9.36 14.60
N VAL A 200 -0.09 -8.22 14.17
CA VAL A 200 0.11 -7.87 12.74
C VAL A 200 0.94 -8.94 12.04
N SER A 201 2.14 -9.22 12.55
CA SER A 201 3.02 -10.25 11.99
C SER A 201 2.40 -11.66 11.98
N THR A 202 1.57 -11.96 12.98
CA THR A 202 0.87 -13.26 13.06
C THR A 202 -0.21 -13.36 12.00
N LEU A 203 -0.97 -12.29 11.75
CA LEU A 203 -1.97 -12.24 10.68
C LEU A 203 -1.34 -12.40 9.30
N HIS A 204 -0.20 -11.75 9.03
CA HIS A 204 0.54 -11.96 7.78
C HIS A 204 1.01 -13.42 7.64
N ARG A 205 1.59 -14.01 8.70
CA ARG A 205 1.96 -15.44 8.68
C ARG A 205 0.77 -16.37 8.53
N ALA A 206 -0.41 -15.99 9.01
CA ALA A 206 -1.65 -16.74 8.80
C ALA A 206 -2.12 -16.70 7.35
N GLY A 207 -1.64 -15.72 6.55
CA GLY A 207 -1.93 -15.59 5.14
C GLY A 207 -2.72 -14.34 4.76
N ALA A 208 -2.81 -13.32 5.62
CA ALA A 208 -3.35 -12.02 5.24
C ALA A 208 -2.39 -11.32 4.27
N ASP A 209 -2.91 -10.83 3.16
CA ASP A 209 -2.17 -10.04 2.20
C ASP A 209 -1.96 -8.62 2.71
N PHE A 210 -2.95 -8.12 3.46
CA PHE A 210 -2.91 -6.81 4.09
C PHE A 210 -3.47 -6.85 5.51
N VAL A 211 -2.79 -6.17 6.44
CA VAL A 211 -3.25 -6.06 7.84
C VAL A 211 -3.41 -4.60 8.21
N MET A 212 -4.58 -4.24 8.68
CA MET A 212 -4.90 -2.90 9.15
C MET A 212 -4.80 -2.85 10.68
N SER A 213 -3.74 -2.23 11.19
CA SER A 213 -3.53 -2.00 12.62
C SER A 213 -4.12 -0.66 13.06
N TYR A 214 -5.07 -0.67 13.98
CA TYR A 214 -5.61 0.56 14.54
C TYR A 214 -4.59 1.36 15.36
N PRO A 215 -3.76 0.72 16.22
CA PRO A 215 -2.73 1.45 16.95
C PRO A 215 -1.78 2.20 16.03
N THR A 216 -1.31 1.55 14.97
CA THR A 216 -0.40 2.17 13.99
C THR A 216 -1.05 3.29 13.23
N LEU A 217 -2.29 3.10 12.73
CA LEU A 217 -3.03 4.16 12.02
C LEU A 217 -3.25 5.39 12.91
N GLY A 218 -3.63 5.18 14.17
CA GLY A 218 -3.82 6.25 15.14
C GLY A 218 -2.51 6.96 15.46
N ALA A 219 -1.45 6.22 15.74
CA ALA A 219 -0.13 6.79 16.02
C ALA A 219 0.41 7.60 14.83
N THR A 220 0.29 7.06 13.61
CA THR A 220 0.70 7.76 12.38
C THR A 220 -0.08 9.05 12.17
N ALA A 221 -1.40 9.03 12.36
CA ALA A 221 -2.22 10.23 12.24
C ALA A 221 -1.84 11.31 13.26
N ILE A 222 -1.65 10.92 14.52
CA ILE A 222 -1.22 11.84 15.60
C ILE A 222 0.18 12.38 15.32
N PHE A 223 1.11 11.51 14.93
CA PHE A 223 2.48 11.89 14.61
C PHE A 223 2.53 12.91 13.47
N ASN A 224 1.81 12.64 12.37
CA ASN A 224 1.75 13.53 11.22
C ASN A 224 1.08 14.88 11.58
N PHE A 225 0.12 14.88 12.51
CA PHE A 225 -0.53 16.10 13.00
C PHE A 225 0.39 16.94 13.89
N LEU A 226 1.22 16.30 14.72
CA LEU A 226 2.08 16.99 15.69
C LEU A 226 3.41 17.48 15.09
N ARG A 227 3.85 16.92 13.97
CA ARG A 227 5.10 17.34 13.30
C ARG A 227 4.83 18.41 12.25
N ASN A 228 5.62 19.48 12.31
CA ASN A 228 5.69 20.49 11.24
C ASN A 228 6.46 19.90 10.05
N GLU A 229 5.78 19.72 8.94
CA GLU A 229 6.15 19.69 7.51
C GLU A 229 7.38 18.91 7.01
N ASP A 230 8.38 18.58 7.84
CA ASP A 230 9.65 18.04 7.33
C ASP A 230 9.73 16.50 7.25
N ILE A 231 8.86 15.79 7.95
CA ILE A 231 8.83 14.32 7.94
C ILE A 231 7.38 13.85 7.94
N ILE A 232 7.02 13.03 6.97
CA ILE A 232 5.72 12.34 6.91
C ILE A 232 5.97 10.85 7.03
N MET A 233 5.36 10.23 8.02
CA MET A 233 5.29 8.78 8.11
C MET A 233 4.21 8.30 7.12
N LEU A 234 4.62 7.51 6.11
CA LEU A 234 3.71 6.99 5.10
C LEU A 234 3.01 5.72 5.56
N ALA A 235 3.79 4.82 6.16
CA ALA A 235 3.34 3.55 6.69
C ALA A 235 4.37 3.03 7.70
N GLU A 236 4.12 1.89 8.31
CA GLU A 236 5.04 1.27 9.26
C GLU A 236 6.44 1.13 8.68
N GLY A 237 7.39 1.91 9.23
CA GLY A 237 8.79 1.87 8.84
C GLY A 237 9.16 2.62 7.56
N LEU A 238 8.23 3.30 6.89
CA LEU A 238 8.51 4.09 5.69
C LEU A 238 8.25 5.57 5.92
N ASN A 239 9.30 6.37 5.91
CA ASN A 239 9.26 7.81 6.08
C ASN A 239 9.62 8.53 4.77
N VAL A 240 8.98 9.68 4.57
CA VAL A 240 9.45 10.69 3.62
C VAL A 240 9.96 11.87 4.43
N PHE A 241 11.16 12.30 4.14
CA PHE A 241 11.80 13.39 4.85
C PHE A 241 12.61 14.29 3.93
N ARG A 242 12.79 15.53 4.36
CA ARG A 242 13.63 16.51 3.68
C ARG A 242 14.97 16.61 4.39
N LEU A 243 16.03 16.64 3.61
CA LEU A 243 17.39 16.80 4.11
C LEU A 243 18.14 17.79 3.25
N LYS A 244 18.72 18.84 3.86
CA LYS A 244 19.69 19.67 3.17
C LYS A 244 20.86 18.80 2.73
N ALA A 245 21.29 18.97 1.48
CA ALA A 245 22.38 18.18 0.92
C ALA A 245 23.62 18.26 1.85
N PRO A 246 24.04 17.11 2.44
CA PRO A 246 25.24 17.08 3.23
C PRO A 246 26.46 17.52 2.41
N LYS A 247 27.41 18.21 3.03
CA LYS A 247 28.64 18.67 2.34
C LYS A 247 29.37 17.54 1.62
N ALA A 248 29.33 16.35 2.18
CA ALA A 248 29.93 15.14 1.60
C ALA A 248 29.29 14.69 0.27
N LEU A 249 28.09 15.18 -0.05
CA LEU A 249 27.35 14.87 -1.27
C LEU A 249 27.39 15.98 -2.32
N VAL A 250 27.77 17.19 -1.93
CA VAL A 250 27.86 18.34 -2.85
C VAL A 250 28.90 18.05 -3.93
N GLY A 251 28.52 18.28 -5.20
CA GLY A 251 29.35 18.02 -6.37
C GLY A 251 29.34 16.57 -6.86
N LYS A 252 28.86 15.62 -6.04
CA LYS A 252 28.62 14.24 -6.49
C LYS A 252 27.26 14.11 -7.14
N ASN A 253 27.11 13.22 -8.09
CA ASN A 253 25.83 12.84 -8.59
C ASN A 253 25.18 11.72 -7.73
N LEU A 254 23.89 11.43 -7.95
CA LEU A 254 23.18 10.42 -7.15
C LEU A 254 23.79 9.02 -7.27
N ALA A 255 24.32 8.67 -8.44
CA ALA A 255 25.01 7.38 -8.63
C ALA A 255 26.29 7.29 -7.79
N GLN A 256 27.10 8.34 -7.79
CA GLN A 256 28.34 8.42 -7.01
C GLN A 256 28.09 8.55 -5.50
N SER A 257 26.94 9.09 -5.10
CA SER A 257 26.58 9.25 -3.69
C SER A 257 26.37 7.93 -2.96
N ARG A 258 26.00 6.89 -3.69
CA ARG A 258 25.67 5.55 -3.16
C ARG A 258 24.69 5.57 -1.99
N ILE A 259 23.83 6.61 -1.90
CA ILE A 259 22.87 6.76 -0.83
C ILE A 259 22.03 5.47 -0.68
N ARG A 260 21.51 4.97 -1.79
CA ARG A 260 20.63 3.78 -1.78
C ARG A 260 21.34 2.53 -1.27
N GLU A 261 22.60 2.32 -1.66
CA GLU A 261 23.38 1.15 -1.23
C GLU A 261 23.76 1.21 0.25
N LEU A 262 24.14 2.41 0.74
CA LEU A 262 24.66 2.59 2.09
C LEU A 262 23.57 2.75 3.15
N THR A 263 22.41 3.27 2.75
CA THR A 263 21.36 3.63 3.70
C THR A 263 20.00 2.96 3.46
N GLY A 264 19.80 2.35 2.28
CA GLY A 264 18.48 1.86 1.85
C GLY A 264 17.50 2.96 1.43
N CYS A 265 17.88 4.23 1.55
CA CYS A 265 17.03 5.35 1.19
C CYS A 265 17.09 5.70 -0.29
N SER A 266 15.99 6.22 -0.84
CA SER A 266 15.90 6.68 -2.23
C SER A 266 15.64 8.17 -2.29
N VAL A 267 16.45 8.91 -3.05
CA VAL A 267 16.19 10.32 -3.37
C VAL A 267 15.15 10.38 -4.50
N VAL A 268 13.99 10.96 -4.21
CA VAL A 268 12.85 11.03 -5.16
C VAL A 268 12.65 12.42 -5.75
N ALA A 269 13.17 13.45 -5.09
CA ALA A 269 13.21 14.79 -5.65
C ALA A 269 14.40 15.58 -5.08
N ILE A 270 14.83 16.60 -5.82
CA ILE A 270 15.83 17.59 -5.42
C ILE A 270 15.22 18.97 -5.61
N LYS A 271 15.20 19.78 -4.55
CA LYS A 271 14.78 21.17 -4.61
C LYS A 271 16.04 22.06 -4.60
N ALA A 272 16.19 22.86 -5.64
CA ALA A 272 17.29 23.81 -5.75
C ALA A 272 16.76 25.12 -6.33
N GLU A 273 17.19 26.27 -5.82
CA GLU A 273 16.81 27.60 -6.32
C GLU A 273 15.29 27.83 -6.42
N GLY A 274 14.52 27.22 -5.50
CA GLY A 274 13.06 27.32 -5.46
C GLY A 274 12.31 26.38 -6.41
N ALA A 275 13.00 25.67 -7.30
CA ALA A 275 12.40 24.69 -8.21
C ALA A 275 12.60 23.26 -7.68
N MET A 276 11.55 22.42 -7.76
CA MET A 276 11.62 21.00 -7.41
C MET A 276 11.78 20.16 -8.67
N LYS A 277 12.86 19.39 -8.72
CA LYS A 277 13.08 18.40 -9.76
C LYS A 277 12.72 17.02 -9.24
N ILE A 278 11.60 16.50 -9.71
CA ILE A 278 11.11 15.16 -9.36
C ILE A 278 11.83 14.13 -10.21
N ASN A 279 12.19 12.99 -9.64
CA ASN A 279 12.94 11.91 -10.28
C ASN A 279 14.22 12.42 -10.96
N PRO A 280 15.14 13.01 -10.18
CA PRO A 280 16.35 13.62 -10.73
C PRO A 280 17.18 12.58 -11.51
N ASP A 281 17.88 13.06 -12.52
CA ASP A 281 18.82 12.23 -13.29
C ASP A 281 19.94 11.74 -12.36
N PRO A 282 20.21 10.42 -12.30
CA PRO A 282 21.30 9.89 -11.48
C PRO A 282 22.68 10.47 -11.80
N GLY A 283 22.90 10.99 -13.01
CA GLY A 283 24.15 11.60 -13.43
C GLY A 283 24.29 13.09 -13.07
N GLU A 284 23.21 13.75 -12.65
CA GLU A 284 23.24 15.17 -12.34
C GLU A 284 23.89 15.44 -10.96
N PRO A 285 24.80 16.43 -10.87
CA PRO A 285 25.49 16.73 -9.61
C PRO A 285 24.54 17.41 -8.62
N ILE A 286 24.63 17.00 -7.35
CA ILE A 286 23.94 17.62 -6.24
C ILE A 286 24.59 18.97 -5.97
N ARG A 287 23.81 20.06 -6.08
CA ARG A 287 24.29 21.43 -5.86
C ARG A 287 24.36 21.76 -4.37
N GLU A 288 25.21 22.71 -4.04
CA GLU A 288 25.23 23.29 -2.69
C GLU A 288 23.88 23.95 -2.36
N ASN A 289 23.44 23.84 -1.12
CA ASN A 289 22.14 24.35 -0.64
C ASN A 289 20.90 23.70 -1.27
N SER A 290 21.06 22.62 -2.03
CA SER A 290 19.89 21.82 -2.43
C SER A 290 19.28 21.08 -1.26
N GLU A 291 17.98 20.87 -1.34
CA GLU A 291 17.20 20.05 -0.42
C GLU A 291 16.81 18.75 -1.12
N LEU A 292 17.14 17.63 -0.50
CA LEU A 292 16.82 16.30 -1.00
C LEU A 292 15.51 15.83 -0.36
N VAL A 293 14.56 15.38 -1.17
CA VAL A 293 13.37 14.66 -0.69
C VAL A 293 13.68 13.18 -0.80
N ILE A 294 13.64 12.50 0.33
CA ILE A 294 14.15 11.14 0.48
C ILE A 294 13.05 10.26 1.06
N ILE A 295 12.97 9.03 0.53
CA ILE A 295 12.11 7.98 1.07
C ILE A 295 13.01 6.87 1.61
N GLY A 296 12.73 6.43 2.83
CA GLY A 296 13.47 5.36 3.48
C GLY A 296 12.89 4.97 4.82
N ASP A 297 13.48 3.95 5.43
CA ASP A 297 13.13 3.55 6.79
C ASP A 297 13.81 4.45 7.84
N ILE A 298 13.41 4.27 9.10
CA ILE A 298 13.94 5.03 10.23
C ILE A 298 15.45 4.83 10.41
N GLU A 299 15.96 3.65 10.09
CA GLU A 299 17.39 3.35 10.22
C GLU A 299 18.19 4.05 9.12
N GLY A 300 17.69 4.03 7.90
CA GLY A 300 18.29 4.76 6.78
C GLY A 300 18.29 6.27 6.99
N GLU A 301 17.20 6.81 7.53
CA GLU A 301 17.10 8.22 7.95
C GLU A 301 18.20 8.57 8.96
N LYS A 302 18.37 7.77 10.01
CA LYS A 302 19.42 7.98 11.03
C LYS A 302 20.82 7.95 10.43
N LYS A 303 21.11 7.00 9.53
CA LYS A 303 22.40 6.91 8.84
C LYS A 303 22.68 8.16 8.02
N LEU A 304 21.67 8.66 7.28
CA LEU A 304 21.82 9.88 6.46
C LEU A 304 22.04 11.14 7.30
N ILE A 305 21.36 11.26 8.43
CA ILE A 305 21.55 12.40 9.35
C ILE A 305 22.99 12.44 9.90
N GLN A 306 23.64 11.30 10.07
CA GLN A 306 25.03 11.23 10.50
C GLN A 306 26.05 11.74 9.45
N TRP A 307 25.63 11.93 8.19
CA TRP A 307 26.49 12.49 7.12
C TRP A 307 26.52 14.02 7.10
N ARG A 308 25.81 14.66 8.03
CA ARG A 308 25.79 16.12 8.21
C ARG A 308 27.14 16.69 8.62
#